data_8f5f66284178a70d543404f1745964bb
#
_entry.id   8f5f66284178a70d543404f1745964bb
#
_cell.length_a   1.000
_cell.length_b   1.000
_cell.length_c   1.000
_cell.angle_alpha   90.00
_cell.angle_beta   90.00
_cell.angle_gamma   90.00
#
_symmetry.space_group_name_H-M   'P 1'
#
loop_
_entity.id
_entity.type
_entity.pdbx_description
1 polymer ?
#
loop_
_entity_poly.entity_id
_entity_poly.type
_entity_poly.pdbx_seq_one_letter_code
_entity_poly.pdbx_strand_id
1 'polypeptide(L)'
;MMTEYNRTELPLEISPAELDELRPDDYILVDTREKSDYEHGFIPGCVLFSPGKVREYAERDSLSPFSKDKRIVLYCKYGTVTRELAEELQDLGFAAQSLSGGYGAWALHAITRQSRNSELREHIELSLQKGHFHRDLLNPFARAIIKYRQIQNGDRIAVCISGGKDSMLMAKLFQEFQRHGQFSFELVFLCMDPGYNEANRHIIESNAELLGIPLTFFETSIFDTVYQIKSSPCYLCARMRRGHLYKKAKELGCNKIALGHHYDDVIETAFMGMLYSGQWEAMLPRLKSTNFDKMELIRPLYFIREDNIKAWRDENHLHFIQCACHFTDTCTTCAVTPESSDASRTGHKRMETKRIIAELKKTNPMIESNIFHATENVSIDKLLGYKKDGKHHSFLEEFDGE
;
A
#
# COMPACT_ATOMS: atom_id res chain seq x y z
N MET A 1 14.93 -17.65 40.78
CA MET A 1 14.28 -18.99 40.65
C MET A 1 13.45 -18.86 39.37
N MET A 2 14.01 -19.28 38.24
CA MET A 2 13.25 -19.40 36.99
C MET A 2 12.39 -20.65 37.09
N THR A 3 11.09 -20.47 36.94
CA THR A 3 10.14 -21.57 36.82
C THR A 3 10.50 -22.35 35.56
N GLU A 4 10.93 -23.61 35.72
CA GLU A 4 10.98 -24.58 34.63
C GLU A 4 9.59 -24.68 34.04
N TYR A 5 9.39 -24.06 32.88
CA TYR A 5 8.20 -24.29 32.08
C TYR A 5 8.19 -25.76 31.66
N ASN A 6 7.17 -26.48 32.08
CA ASN A 6 6.94 -27.87 31.72
C ASN A 6 6.75 -27.92 30.20
N ARG A 7 7.80 -28.32 29.45
CA ARG A 7 7.93 -28.24 27.98
C ARG A 7 6.90 -29.08 27.21
N THR A 8 6.15 -29.92 27.89
CA THR A 8 5.20 -30.87 27.30
C THR A 8 3.76 -30.40 27.25
N GLU A 9 3.44 -29.16 27.69
CA GLU A 9 2.06 -28.65 27.75
C GLU A 9 1.88 -27.25 27.10
N LEU A 10 2.86 -26.78 26.32
CA LEU A 10 2.69 -25.48 25.67
C LEU A 10 1.68 -25.61 24.52
N PRO A 11 0.58 -24.83 24.49
CA PRO A 11 -0.36 -24.86 23.38
C PRO A 11 0.35 -24.55 22.05
N LEU A 12 -0.06 -25.21 20.99
CA LEU A 12 0.53 -25.02 19.66
C LEU A 12 0.30 -23.59 19.11
N GLU A 13 -0.75 -22.94 19.56
CA GLU A 13 -1.12 -21.58 19.14
C GLU A 13 -1.14 -20.62 20.34
N ILE A 14 -0.86 -19.35 20.04
CA ILE A 14 -0.98 -18.21 20.94
C ILE A 14 -1.82 -17.13 20.27
N SER A 15 -2.77 -16.55 20.99
CA SER A 15 -3.58 -15.44 20.47
C SER A 15 -2.80 -14.10 20.48
N PRO A 16 -3.21 -13.10 19.68
CA PRO A 16 -2.62 -11.76 19.73
C PRO A 16 -2.69 -11.12 21.12
N ALA A 17 -3.76 -11.37 21.88
CA ALA A 17 -3.93 -10.83 23.23
C ALA A 17 -2.93 -11.46 24.22
N GLU A 18 -2.75 -12.77 24.16
CA GLU A 18 -1.76 -13.47 24.99
C GLU A 18 -0.32 -13.09 24.62
N LEU A 19 -0.04 -12.81 23.33
CA LEU A 19 1.26 -12.31 22.90
C LEU A 19 1.59 -10.95 23.53
N ASP A 20 0.60 -10.04 23.64
CA ASP A 20 0.76 -8.74 24.30
C ASP A 20 1.08 -8.84 25.80
N GLU A 21 0.74 -9.97 26.46
CA GLU A 21 1.04 -10.22 27.87
C GLU A 21 2.46 -10.74 28.10
N LEU A 22 3.15 -11.21 27.04
CA LEU A 22 4.52 -11.70 27.15
C LEU A 22 5.51 -10.53 27.26
N ARG A 23 6.57 -10.72 28.07
CA ARG A 23 7.68 -9.76 28.08
C ARG A 23 8.55 -9.94 26.84
N PRO A 24 8.98 -8.85 26.19
CA PRO A 24 9.78 -8.92 24.96
C PRO A 24 11.06 -9.75 25.09
N ASP A 25 11.64 -9.86 26.31
CA ASP A 25 12.86 -10.61 26.57
C ASP A 25 12.63 -12.13 26.71
N ASP A 26 11.38 -12.57 26.91
CA ASP A 26 11.05 -13.96 27.20
C ASP A 26 10.77 -14.78 25.90
N TYR A 27 10.67 -14.12 24.74
CA TYR A 27 10.38 -14.79 23.49
C TYR A 27 11.18 -14.22 22.31
N ILE A 28 11.22 -14.98 21.23
CA ILE A 28 11.72 -14.57 19.92
C ILE A 28 10.53 -14.59 18.97
N LEU A 29 10.23 -13.44 18.37
CA LEU A 29 9.15 -13.33 17.40
C LEU A 29 9.72 -13.45 15.98
N VAL A 30 9.16 -14.37 15.19
CA VAL A 30 9.67 -14.70 13.86
C VAL A 30 8.60 -14.47 12.80
N ASP A 31 8.87 -13.57 11.89
CA ASP A 31 8.07 -13.38 10.67
C ASP A 31 8.53 -14.38 9.61
N THR A 32 7.63 -15.22 9.13
CA THR A 32 7.94 -16.23 8.10
C THR A 32 7.43 -15.83 6.70
N ARG A 33 6.90 -14.61 6.56
CA ARG A 33 6.38 -14.10 5.29
C ARG A 33 7.50 -13.71 4.31
N GLU A 34 7.12 -13.45 3.08
CA GLU A 34 8.01 -12.90 2.08
C GLU A 34 8.47 -11.49 2.46
N LYS A 35 9.67 -11.10 1.98
CA LYS A 35 10.24 -9.78 2.25
C LYS A 35 9.32 -8.64 1.81
N SER A 36 8.60 -8.80 0.72
CA SER A 36 7.60 -7.84 0.24
C SER A 36 6.48 -7.61 1.25
N ASP A 37 5.97 -8.67 1.88
CA ASP A 37 4.94 -8.57 2.92
C ASP A 37 5.48 -7.90 4.19
N TYR A 38 6.71 -8.23 4.58
CA TYR A 38 7.40 -7.61 5.69
C TYR A 38 7.55 -6.08 5.48
N GLU A 39 7.97 -5.64 4.30
CA GLU A 39 8.13 -4.22 3.97
C GLU A 39 6.80 -3.43 4.02
N HIS A 40 5.68 -4.11 3.86
CA HIS A 40 4.35 -3.49 3.98
C HIS A 40 3.86 -3.34 5.43
N GLY A 41 4.47 -4.05 6.37
CA GLY A 41 4.18 -3.97 7.80
C GLY A 41 4.56 -5.28 8.50
N PHE A 42 5.01 -5.16 9.73
CA PHE A 42 5.50 -6.28 10.56
C PHE A 42 5.13 -6.06 12.02
N ILE A 43 5.20 -7.11 12.82
CA ILE A 43 5.04 -7.01 14.28
C ILE A 43 6.35 -6.50 14.87
N PRO A 44 6.35 -5.38 15.62
CA PRO A 44 7.59 -4.81 16.19
C PRO A 44 8.40 -5.82 16.98
N GLY A 45 9.72 -5.80 16.80
CA GLY A 45 10.64 -6.71 17.48
C GLY A 45 10.81 -8.08 16.83
N CYS A 46 10.17 -8.35 15.70
CA CYS A 46 10.34 -9.62 14.98
C CYS A 46 11.63 -9.67 14.17
N VAL A 47 12.06 -10.90 13.88
CA VAL A 47 13.09 -11.23 12.90
C VAL A 47 12.45 -11.92 11.70
N LEU A 48 12.95 -11.62 10.50
CA LEU A 48 12.43 -12.18 9.24
C LEU A 48 13.24 -13.42 8.84
N PHE A 49 12.63 -14.59 8.85
CA PHE A 49 13.21 -15.83 8.36
C PHE A 49 12.19 -16.64 7.57
N SER A 50 12.54 -17.09 6.38
CA SER A 50 11.71 -18.03 5.63
C SER A 50 11.50 -19.34 6.40
N PRO A 51 10.38 -20.09 6.20
CA PRO A 51 10.14 -21.37 6.87
C PRO A 51 11.30 -22.36 6.71
N GLY A 52 11.90 -22.44 5.50
CA GLY A 52 13.07 -23.28 5.26
C GLY A 52 14.29 -22.92 6.09
N LYS A 53 14.49 -21.61 6.32
CA LYS A 53 15.60 -21.12 7.13
C LYS A 53 15.38 -21.36 8.62
N VAL A 54 14.12 -21.32 9.07
CA VAL A 54 13.75 -21.68 10.45
C VAL A 54 14.07 -23.14 10.71
N ARG A 55 13.70 -24.06 9.79
CA ARG A 55 14.05 -25.50 9.89
C ARG A 55 15.55 -25.72 9.91
N GLU A 56 16.29 -25.07 9.00
CA GLU A 56 17.76 -25.15 8.96
C GLU A 56 18.41 -24.77 10.28
N TYR A 57 17.96 -23.68 10.90
CA TYR A 57 18.48 -23.22 12.18
C TYR A 57 18.09 -24.15 13.34
N ALA A 58 16.90 -24.73 13.34
CA ALA A 58 16.46 -25.65 14.36
C ALA A 58 17.25 -26.97 14.38
N GLU A 59 17.71 -27.43 13.20
CA GLU A 59 18.53 -28.66 13.07
C GLU A 59 20.00 -28.42 13.45
N ARG A 60 20.51 -27.17 13.37
CA ARG A 60 21.89 -26.81 13.64
C ARG A 60 22.05 -26.18 15.03
N ASP A 61 22.07 -27.00 16.06
CA ASP A 61 22.09 -26.63 17.49
C ASP A 61 23.18 -25.58 17.87
N SER A 62 24.29 -25.50 17.12
CA SER A 62 25.44 -24.65 17.45
C SER A 62 25.47 -23.27 16.78
N LEU A 63 24.60 -23.00 15.79
CA LEU A 63 24.54 -21.77 15.00
C LEU A 63 23.15 -21.13 14.98
N SER A 64 22.24 -21.65 15.77
CA SER A 64 20.84 -21.19 15.78
C SER A 64 20.73 -19.84 16.51
N PRO A 65 20.01 -18.85 15.95
CA PRO A 65 19.58 -17.68 16.70
C PRO A 65 18.51 -18.02 17.73
N PHE A 66 17.97 -19.26 17.71
CA PHE A 66 16.92 -19.73 18.60
C PHE A 66 17.53 -20.40 19.83
N SER A 67 17.30 -19.81 20.99
CA SER A 67 17.63 -20.44 22.29
C SER A 67 16.51 -21.33 22.74
N LYS A 68 16.83 -22.55 23.22
CA LYS A 68 15.84 -23.45 23.85
C LYS A 68 15.30 -22.90 25.17
N ASP A 69 15.92 -21.85 25.70
CA ASP A 69 15.48 -21.19 26.94
C ASP A 69 14.42 -20.10 26.70
N LYS A 70 14.22 -19.71 25.43
CA LYS A 70 13.23 -18.72 25.07
C LYS A 70 12.08 -19.35 24.29
N ARG A 71 10.89 -18.79 24.47
CA ARG A 71 9.74 -19.12 23.63
C ARG A 71 9.95 -18.60 22.22
N ILE A 72 9.58 -19.37 21.21
CA ILE A 72 9.60 -18.96 19.80
C ILE A 72 8.14 -18.76 19.37
N VAL A 73 7.78 -17.55 18.98
CA VAL A 73 6.46 -17.25 18.42
C VAL A 73 6.62 -16.99 16.93
N LEU A 74 6.01 -17.85 16.12
CA LEU A 74 6.07 -17.80 14.67
C LEU A 74 4.81 -17.17 14.12
N TYR A 75 4.91 -16.32 13.10
CA TYR A 75 3.73 -15.88 12.37
C TYR A 75 3.95 -15.86 10.86
N CYS A 76 2.90 -16.21 10.14
CA CYS A 76 2.75 -15.98 8.71
C CYS A 76 1.55 -15.06 8.47
N LYS A 77 1.04 -15.03 7.26
CA LYS A 77 -0.10 -14.15 6.92
C LYS A 77 -1.37 -14.50 7.68
N TYR A 78 -1.68 -15.83 7.83
CA TYR A 78 -2.93 -16.34 8.40
C TYR A 78 -2.75 -17.37 9.54
N GLY A 79 -1.53 -17.70 9.93
CA GLY A 79 -1.25 -18.68 10.99
C GLY A 79 -1.19 -20.14 10.52
N THR A 80 -1.58 -20.47 9.29
CA THR A 80 -1.66 -21.86 8.79
C THR A 80 -0.28 -22.51 8.64
N VAL A 81 0.62 -21.89 7.88
CA VAL A 81 1.98 -22.41 7.62
C VAL A 81 2.81 -22.49 8.90
N THR A 82 2.64 -21.51 9.80
CA THR A 82 3.42 -21.46 11.04
C THR A 82 2.92 -22.41 12.11
N ARG A 83 1.70 -22.92 11.99
CA ARG A 83 1.19 -23.95 12.89
C ARG A 83 1.94 -25.27 12.69
N GLU A 84 2.09 -25.72 11.44
CA GLU A 84 2.88 -26.91 11.12
C GLU A 84 4.35 -26.75 11.54
N LEU A 85 4.92 -25.57 11.28
CA LEU A 85 6.29 -25.27 11.66
C LEU A 85 6.50 -25.22 13.18
N ALA A 86 5.52 -24.74 13.94
CA ALA A 86 5.58 -24.74 15.41
C ALA A 86 5.52 -26.17 15.97
N GLU A 87 4.72 -27.06 15.38
CA GLU A 87 4.65 -28.48 15.73
C GLU A 87 6.00 -29.18 15.48
N GLU A 88 6.60 -29.00 14.30
CA GLU A 88 7.94 -29.50 13.96
C GLU A 88 9.00 -29.05 14.98
N LEU A 89 8.95 -27.75 15.39
CA LEU A 89 9.90 -27.21 16.36
C LEU A 89 9.66 -27.78 17.79
N GLN A 90 8.41 -28.02 18.19
CA GLN A 90 8.09 -28.65 19.47
C GLN A 90 8.62 -30.07 19.49
N ASP A 91 8.53 -30.82 18.39
CA ASP A 91 9.10 -32.18 18.26
C ASP A 91 10.64 -32.19 18.43
N LEU A 92 11.31 -31.10 18.03
CA LEU A 92 12.75 -30.87 18.22
C LEU A 92 13.11 -30.33 19.63
N GLY A 93 12.11 -30.18 20.52
CA GLY A 93 12.28 -29.74 21.88
C GLY A 93 12.37 -28.25 22.11
N PHE A 94 11.93 -27.42 21.15
CA PHE A 94 11.80 -25.98 21.32
C PHE A 94 10.43 -25.60 21.89
N ALA A 95 10.37 -24.52 22.68
CA ALA A 95 9.12 -23.94 23.15
C ALA A 95 8.53 -23.04 22.06
N ALA A 96 7.96 -23.63 21.00
CA ALA A 96 7.47 -22.93 19.84
C ALA A 96 5.94 -22.85 19.79
N GLN A 97 5.41 -21.71 19.31
CA GLN A 97 3.97 -21.49 19.10
C GLN A 97 3.74 -20.74 17.80
N SER A 98 2.61 -20.98 17.16
CA SER A 98 2.11 -20.20 16.05
C SER A 98 1.17 -19.10 16.56
N LEU A 99 1.31 -17.89 16.02
CA LEU A 99 0.36 -16.81 16.27
C LEU A 99 -0.96 -17.13 15.55
N SER A 100 -2.02 -17.31 16.32
CA SER A 100 -3.34 -17.65 15.81
C SER A 100 -3.87 -16.55 14.87
N GLY A 101 -4.27 -16.93 13.65
CA GLY A 101 -4.69 -16.01 12.61
C GLY A 101 -3.55 -15.14 12.01
N GLY A 102 -2.30 -15.36 12.45
CA GLY A 102 -1.09 -14.73 11.92
C GLY A 102 -1.06 -13.21 12.01
N TYR A 103 -0.34 -12.58 11.07
CA TYR A 103 -0.22 -11.12 11.00
C TYR A 103 -1.57 -10.40 10.89
N GLY A 104 -2.52 -10.96 10.15
CA GLY A 104 -3.85 -10.37 9.97
C GLY A 104 -4.61 -10.21 11.28
N ALA A 105 -4.65 -11.25 12.10
CA ALA A 105 -5.32 -11.23 13.40
C ALA A 105 -4.62 -10.29 14.40
N TRP A 106 -3.28 -10.29 14.40
CA TRP A 106 -2.52 -9.37 15.24
C TRP A 106 -2.75 -7.90 14.83
N ALA A 107 -2.71 -7.59 13.53
CA ALA A 107 -2.95 -6.24 13.04
C ALA A 107 -4.34 -5.74 13.42
N LEU A 108 -5.35 -6.61 13.29
CA LEU A 108 -6.72 -6.31 13.70
C LEU A 108 -6.80 -6.04 15.20
N HIS A 109 -6.17 -6.87 16.03
CA HIS A 109 -6.12 -6.68 17.49
C HIS A 109 -5.43 -5.36 17.86
N ALA A 110 -4.25 -5.09 17.30
CA ALA A 110 -3.50 -3.87 17.56
C ALA A 110 -4.28 -2.61 17.15
N ILE A 111 -4.89 -2.60 15.96
CA ILE A 111 -5.68 -1.48 15.45
C ILE A 111 -6.92 -1.26 16.32
N THR A 112 -7.65 -2.33 16.68
CA THR A 112 -8.85 -2.23 17.53
C THR A 112 -8.52 -1.62 18.88
N ARG A 113 -7.38 -2.01 19.46
CA ARG A 113 -6.90 -1.43 20.73
C ARG A 113 -6.55 0.06 20.60
N GLN A 114 -6.01 0.46 19.44
CA GLN A 114 -5.58 1.84 19.16
C GLN A 114 -6.71 2.74 18.65
N SER A 115 -7.79 2.21 18.09
CA SER A 115 -8.80 2.97 17.35
C SER A 115 -9.43 4.11 18.15
N ARG A 116 -9.53 3.98 19.46
CA ARG A 116 -10.09 4.98 20.38
C ARG A 116 -9.05 5.81 21.13
N ASN A 117 -7.77 5.68 20.77
CA ASN A 117 -6.71 6.42 21.43
C ASN A 117 -6.64 7.86 20.90
N SER A 118 -7.23 8.79 21.63
CA SER A 118 -7.26 10.23 21.29
C SER A 118 -5.86 10.86 21.33
N GLU A 119 -5.00 10.43 22.24
CA GLU A 119 -3.62 10.94 22.37
C GLU A 119 -2.79 10.54 21.15
N LEU A 120 -2.95 9.30 20.69
CA LEU A 120 -2.28 8.83 19.47
C LEU A 120 -2.78 9.62 18.24
N ARG A 121 -4.09 9.88 18.12
CA ARG A 121 -4.64 10.72 17.06
C ARG A 121 -4.03 12.11 17.06
N GLU A 122 -4.00 12.75 18.22
CA GLU A 122 -3.40 14.09 18.37
C GLU A 122 -1.92 14.07 17.99
N HIS A 123 -1.16 13.05 18.43
CA HIS A 123 0.23 12.87 18.06
C HIS A 123 0.41 12.76 16.53
N ILE A 124 -0.42 11.94 15.86
CA ILE A 124 -0.40 11.78 14.40
C ILE A 124 -0.67 13.12 13.69
N GLU A 125 -1.66 13.88 14.16
CA GLU A 125 -2.00 15.19 13.59
C GLU A 125 -0.87 16.21 13.79
N LEU A 126 -0.31 16.28 14.97
CA LEU A 126 0.83 17.15 15.28
C LEU A 126 2.09 16.78 14.48
N SER A 127 2.30 15.50 14.21
CA SER A 127 3.43 15.03 13.40
C SER A 127 3.40 15.56 11.96
N LEU A 128 2.20 15.73 11.39
CA LEU A 128 2.01 16.30 10.05
C LEU A 128 2.14 17.83 10.03
N GLN A 129 1.88 18.50 11.16
CA GLN A 129 1.92 19.97 11.26
C GLN A 129 3.33 20.49 11.52
N LYS A 130 4.22 19.68 12.08
CA LYS A 130 5.56 20.08 12.52
C LYS A 130 6.62 19.04 12.13
N GLY A 131 7.88 19.46 12.12
CA GLY A 131 9.01 18.56 11.93
C GLY A 131 9.19 18.08 10.49
N HIS A 132 9.71 16.85 10.37
CA HIS A 132 10.09 16.30 9.07
C HIS A 132 8.87 15.88 8.23
N PHE A 133 7.80 15.38 8.82
CA PHE A 133 6.58 15.02 8.05
C PHE A 133 5.87 16.25 7.47
N HIS A 134 5.89 17.40 8.14
CA HIS A 134 5.43 18.64 7.52
C HIS A 134 6.23 18.95 6.24
N ARG A 135 7.57 18.83 6.32
CA ARG A 135 8.45 19.07 5.18
C ARG A 135 8.28 18.02 4.07
N ASP A 136 8.19 16.76 4.43
CA ASP A 136 8.31 15.63 3.51
C ASP A 136 6.96 15.10 3.00
N LEU A 137 5.84 15.47 3.65
CA LEU A 137 4.49 15.07 3.29
C LEU A 137 3.57 16.27 3.01
N LEU A 138 3.34 17.16 4.00
CA LEU A 138 2.36 18.25 3.84
C LEU A 138 2.81 19.29 2.80
N ASN A 139 4.07 19.70 2.82
CA ASN A 139 4.60 20.66 1.84
C ASN A 139 4.59 20.12 0.40
N PRO A 140 5.05 18.88 0.10
CA PRO A 140 4.92 18.30 -1.23
C PRO A 140 3.46 18.12 -1.68
N PHE A 141 2.54 17.77 -0.76
CA PHE A 141 1.11 17.71 -1.01
C PHE A 141 0.55 19.07 -1.47
N ALA A 142 0.80 20.12 -0.68
CA ALA A 142 0.38 21.48 -1.01
C ALA A 142 1.00 21.96 -2.34
N ARG A 143 2.29 21.67 -2.56
CA ARG A 143 2.99 22.00 -3.80
C ARG A 143 2.37 21.33 -5.02
N ALA A 144 1.96 20.06 -4.94
CA ALA A 144 1.30 19.36 -6.04
C ALA A 144 -0.06 19.99 -6.36
N ILE A 145 -0.84 20.32 -5.34
CA ILE A 145 -2.14 20.98 -5.50
C ILE A 145 -1.99 22.33 -6.20
N ILE A 146 -1.05 23.15 -5.74
CA ILE A 146 -0.83 24.51 -6.27
C ILE A 146 -0.23 24.46 -7.68
N LYS A 147 0.87 23.71 -7.88
CA LYS A 147 1.57 23.62 -9.18
C LYS A 147 0.64 23.17 -10.30
N TYR A 148 -0.18 22.14 -10.02
CA TYR A 148 -1.05 21.54 -11.04
C TYR A 148 -2.50 22.02 -10.95
N ARG A 149 -2.78 23.04 -10.12
CA ARG A 149 -4.13 23.62 -9.94
C ARG A 149 -5.19 22.54 -9.71
N GLN A 150 -4.88 21.60 -8.82
CA GLN A 150 -5.73 20.44 -8.57
C GLN A 150 -7.02 20.80 -7.82
N ILE A 151 -6.99 21.86 -7.01
CA ILE A 151 -8.12 22.33 -6.20
C ILE A 151 -8.43 23.80 -6.53
N GLN A 152 -9.72 24.13 -6.54
CA GLN A 152 -10.26 25.46 -6.70
C GLN A 152 -11.31 25.75 -5.61
N ASN A 153 -11.60 27.03 -5.36
CA ASN A 153 -12.67 27.40 -4.45
C ASN A 153 -14.03 26.87 -4.94
N GLY A 154 -14.79 26.29 -4.03
CA GLY A 154 -16.09 25.69 -4.31
C GLY A 154 -16.02 24.23 -4.79
N ASP A 155 -14.83 23.63 -4.90
CA ASP A 155 -14.73 22.19 -5.21
C ASP A 155 -15.34 21.33 -4.10
N ARG A 156 -15.99 20.24 -4.51
CA ARG A 156 -16.40 19.14 -3.65
C ARG A 156 -15.68 17.88 -4.09
N ILE A 157 -14.79 17.38 -3.26
CA ILE A 157 -13.79 16.36 -3.61
C ILE A 157 -14.12 15.03 -2.93
N ALA A 158 -14.32 13.99 -3.73
CA ALA A 158 -14.39 12.62 -3.23
C ALA A 158 -12.97 12.06 -3.05
N VAL A 159 -12.52 11.94 -1.81
CA VAL A 159 -11.24 11.32 -1.44
C VAL A 159 -11.45 9.82 -1.40
N CYS A 160 -10.86 9.11 -2.37
CA CYS A 160 -11.06 7.67 -2.51
C CYS A 160 -10.17 6.88 -1.55
N ILE A 161 -10.80 6.20 -0.60
CA ILE A 161 -10.15 5.40 0.43
C ILE A 161 -10.17 3.91 0.03
N SER A 162 -8.99 3.31 -0.03
CA SER A 162 -8.83 1.87 -0.28
C SER A 162 -8.49 1.06 0.98
N GLY A 163 -8.28 1.72 2.10
CA GLY A 163 -7.80 1.12 3.34
C GLY A 163 -6.27 0.96 3.44
N GLY A 164 -5.54 1.21 2.35
CA GLY A 164 -4.07 1.19 2.35
C GLY A 164 -3.46 2.50 2.85
N LYS A 165 -2.18 2.44 3.23
CA LYS A 165 -1.39 3.55 3.79
C LYS A 165 -1.50 4.86 3.00
N ASP A 166 -1.45 4.77 1.67
CA ASP A 166 -1.40 5.94 0.78
C ASP A 166 -2.73 6.71 0.81
N SER A 167 -3.85 5.99 0.74
CA SER A 167 -5.19 6.60 0.76
C SER A 167 -5.55 7.18 2.12
N MET A 168 -5.14 6.54 3.21
CA MET A 168 -5.36 7.03 4.57
C MET A 168 -4.51 8.26 4.88
N LEU A 169 -3.22 8.25 4.49
CA LEU A 169 -2.38 9.45 4.58
C LEU A 169 -2.95 10.59 3.74
N MET A 170 -3.38 10.32 2.50
CA MET A 170 -4.00 11.33 1.64
C MET A 170 -5.19 11.98 2.33
N ALA A 171 -6.05 11.21 2.99
CA ALA A 171 -7.19 11.74 3.75
C ALA A 171 -6.75 12.68 4.87
N LYS A 172 -5.74 12.31 5.65
CA LYS A 172 -5.17 13.16 6.71
C LYS A 172 -4.57 14.44 6.16
N LEU A 173 -3.79 14.35 5.08
CA LEU A 173 -3.20 15.53 4.44
C LEU A 173 -4.26 16.49 3.88
N PHE A 174 -5.39 15.97 3.36
CA PHE A 174 -6.52 16.79 2.95
C PHE A 174 -7.16 17.52 4.14
N GLN A 175 -7.36 16.84 5.28
CA GLN A 175 -7.88 17.45 6.50
C GLN A 175 -6.96 18.56 7.00
N GLU A 176 -5.64 18.33 7.04
CA GLU A 176 -4.67 19.35 7.44
C GLU A 176 -4.60 20.50 6.44
N PHE A 177 -4.58 20.21 5.14
CA PHE A 177 -4.57 21.24 4.12
C PHE A 177 -5.83 22.11 4.13
N GLN A 178 -7.01 21.53 4.44
CA GLN A 178 -8.26 22.26 4.58
C GLN A 178 -8.24 23.21 5.78
N ARG A 179 -7.64 22.79 6.92
CA ARG A 179 -7.52 23.63 8.13
C ARG A 179 -6.64 24.86 7.91
N HIS A 180 -5.60 24.73 7.10
CA HIS A 180 -4.55 25.75 6.89
C HIS A 180 -4.49 26.29 5.47
N GLY A 181 -5.31 25.75 4.57
CA GLY A 181 -5.26 26.04 3.14
C GLY A 181 -5.87 27.38 2.75
N GLN A 182 -5.47 27.84 1.58
CA GLN A 182 -5.96 29.06 0.95
C GLN A 182 -7.26 28.86 0.16
N PHE A 183 -7.75 27.61 0.08
CA PHE A 183 -8.92 27.24 -0.72
C PHE A 183 -10.09 26.86 0.17
N SER A 184 -11.30 27.27 -0.21
CA SER A 184 -12.55 26.80 0.37
C SER A 184 -13.08 25.64 -0.48
N PHE A 185 -13.12 24.44 0.07
CA PHE A 185 -13.60 23.21 -0.60
C PHE A 185 -14.20 22.23 0.41
N GLU A 186 -15.01 21.30 -0.09
CA GLU A 186 -15.63 20.26 0.70
C GLU A 186 -14.98 18.89 0.45
N LEU A 187 -14.94 18.06 1.47
CA LEU A 187 -14.39 16.71 1.41
C LEU A 187 -15.48 15.66 1.66
N VAL A 188 -15.48 14.62 0.85
CA VAL A 188 -16.25 13.40 1.06
C VAL A 188 -15.27 12.23 1.02
N PHE A 189 -15.10 11.53 2.14
CA PHE A 189 -14.21 10.37 2.21
C PHE A 189 -14.98 9.12 1.79
N LEU A 190 -14.68 8.60 0.60
CA LEU A 190 -15.46 7.59 -0.07
C LEU A 190 -14.71 6.26 -0.10
N CYS A 191 -15.23 5.24 0.58
CA CYS A 191 -14.71 3.89 0.57
C CYS A 191 -15.66 2.97 -0.21
N MET A 192 -15.14 2.39 -1.28
CA MET A 192 -15.88 1.39 -2.04
C MET A 192 -15.58 0.01 -1.47
N ASP A 193 -16.63 -0.69 -1.05
CA ASP A 193 -16.57 -2.09 -0.65
C ASP A 193 -16.89 -2.98 -1.86
N PRO A 194 -15.90 -3.67 -2.43
CA PRO A 194 -16.10 -4.57 -3.56
C PRO A 194 -16.49 -6.00 -3.12
N GLY A 195 -16.77 -6.23 -1.85
CA GLY A 195 -17.00 -7.51 -1.20
C GLY A 195 -15.87 -7.88 -0.23
N TYR A 196 -15.48 -6.96 0.65
CA TYR A 196 -14.48 -7.23 1.68
C TYR A 196 -14.95 -8.32 2.64
N ASN A 197 -14.00 -9.10 3.17
CA ASN A 197 -14.28 -9.91 4.36
C ASN A 197 -14.42 -8.98 5.60
N GLU A 198 -15.09 -9.49 6.63
CA GLU A 198 -15.36 -8.72 7.86
C GLU A 198 -14.08 -8.17 8.49
N ALA A 199 -13.00 -8.95 8.52
CA ALA A 199 -11.72 -8.54 9.09
C ALA A 199 -11.12 -7.34 8.36
N ASN A 200 -11.09 -7.37 7.02
CA ASN A 200 -10.57 -6.26 6.21
C ASN A 200 -11.43 -5.00 6.37
N ARG A 201 -12.75 -5.15 6.39
CA ARG A 201 -13.67 -4.03 6.61
C ARG A 201 -13.45 -3.41 7.99
N HIS A 202 -13.34 -4.23 9.03
CA HIS A 202 -13.08 -3.77 10.38
C HIS A 202 -11.74 -3.04 10.52
N ILE A 203 -10.68 -3.51 9.84
CA ILE A 203 -9.40 -2.82 9.80
C ILE A 203 -9.53 -1.41 9.18
N ILE A 204 -10.28 -1.28 8.08
CA ILE A 204 -10.50 0.02 7.43
C ILE A 204 -11.28 0.96 8.35
N GLU A 205 -12.36 0.48 8.97
CA GLU A 205 -13.20 1.25 9.88
C GLU A 205 -12.42 1.71 11.13
N SER A 206 -11.66 0.80 11.75
CA SER A 206 -10.85 1.12 12.94
C SER A 206 -9.73 2.12 12.64
N ASN A 207 -9.06 2.01 11.49
CA ASN A 207 -8.08 3.01 11.05
C ASN A 207 -8.73 4.38 10.79
N ALA A 208 -9.91 4.38 10.18
CA ALA A 208 -10.63 5.62 9.94
C ALA A 208 -11.10 6.27 11.24
N GLU A 209 -11.56 5.47 12.23
CA GLU A 209 -11.89 5.93 13.56
C GLU A 209 -10.67 6.55 14.26
N LEU A 210 -9.51 5.84 14.29
CA LEU A 210 -8.26 6.34 14.85
C LEU A 210 -7.84 7.66 14.22
N LEU A 211 -7.86 7.73 12.89
CA LEU A 211 -7.42 8.91 12.14
C LEU A 211 -8.47 10.03 12.09
N GLY A 212 -9.68 9.82 12.64
CA GLY A 212 -10.77 10.79 12.59
C GLY A 212 -11.26 11.09 11.18
N ILE A 213 -11.31 10.08 10.31
CA ILE A 213 -11.76 10.19 8.92
C ILE A 213 -13.21 9.71 8.84
N PRO A 214 -14.21 10.59 8.55
CA PRO A 214 -15.60 10.20 8.43
C PRO A 214 -15.85 9.49 7.11
N LEU A 215 -15.76 8.14 7.11
CA LEU A 215 -15.93 7.33 5.90
C LEU A 215 -17.40 7.20 5.48
N THR A 216 -17.64 7.35 4.19
CA THR A 216 -18.87 6.95 3.51
C THR A 216 -18.59 5.67 2.73
N PHE A 217 -19.16 4.55 3.20
CA PHE A 217 -19.07 3.27 2.49
C PHE A 217 -20.16 3.15 1.44
N PHE A 218 -19.85 2.47 0.34
CA PHE A 218 -20.84 1.95 -0.60
C PHE A 218 -20.39 0.59 -1.14
N GLU A 219 -21.34 -0.30 -1.28
CA GLU A 219 -21.09 -1.67 -1.69
C GLU A 219 -21.24 -1.85 -3.21
N THR A 220 -20.47 -2.79 -3.75
CA THR A 220 -20.54 -3.18 -5.15
C THR A 220 -20.31 -4.69 -5.28
N SER A 221 -20.92 -5.32 -6.29
CA SER A 221 -20.71 -6.74 -6.61
C SER A 221 -19.55 -6.97 -7.61
N ILE A 222 -18.49 -6.13 -7.54
CA ILE A 222 -17.38 -6.24 -8.50
C ILE A 222 -16.67 -7.58 -8.40
N PHE A 223 -16.46 -8.07 -7.19
CA PHE A 223 -15.76 -9.35 -7.01
C PHE A 223 -16.54 -10.50 -7.62
N ASP A 224 -17.87 -10.56 -7.44
CA ASP A 224 -18.71 -11.61 -8.02
C ASP A 224 -18.61 -11.62 -9.54
N THR A 225 -18.51 -10.44 -10.15
CA THR A 225 -18.40 -10.30 -11.62
C THR A 225 -16.99 -10.68 -12.09
N VAL A 226 -15.95 -10.28 -11.39
CA VAL A 226 -14.55 -10.51 -11.79
C VAL A 226 -14.11 -11.96 -11.55
N TYR A 227 -14.68 -12.65 -10.54
CA TYR A 227 -14.42 -14.07 -10.30
C TYR A 227 -14.76 -14.98 -11.48
N GLN A 228 -15.71 -14.57 -12.31
CA GLN A 228 -16.16 -15.37 -13.47
C GLN A 228 -15.25 -15.19 -14.70
N ILE A 229 -14.26 -14.28 -14.67
CA ILE A 229 -13.46 -13.91 -15.83
C ILE A 229 -12.04 -14.46 -15.72
N LYS A 230 -11.64 -15.28 -16.71
CA LYS A 230 -10.35 -15.97 -16.73
C LYS A 230 -9.18 -15.10 -17.22
N SER A 231 -9.44 -13.95 -17.88
CA SER A 231 -8.39 -13.11 -18.46
C SER A 231 -8.30 -11.74 -17.79
N SER A 232 -7.12 -11.37 -17.29
CA SER A 232 -6.79 -10.06 -16.70
C SER A 232 -7.78 -9.53 -15.63
N PRO A 233 -8.11 -10.30 -14.58
CA PRO A 233 -9.11 -9.93 -13.59
C PRO A 233 -8.77 -8.61 -12.87
N CYS A 234 -7.49 -8.35 -12.58
CA CYS A 234 -7.04 -7.13 -11.91
C CYS A 234 -7.24 -5.87 -12.76
N TYR A 235 -7.01 -5.93 -14.07
CA TYR A 235 -7.26 -4.79 -14.96
C TYR A 235 -8.74 -4.43 -15.03
N LEU A 236 -9.59 -5.44 -15.19
CA LEU A 236 -11.03 -5.26 -15.24
C LEU A 236 -11.56 -4.73 -13.90
N CYS A 237 -11.11 -5.30 -12.79
CA CYS A 237 -11.43 -4.83 -11.45
C CYS A 237 -11.07 -3.34 -11.28
N ALA A 238 -9.87 -2.94 -11.63
CA ALA A 238 -9.43 -1.54 -11.54
C ALA A 238 -10.29 -0.60 -12.41
N ARG A 239 -10.68 -1.05 -13.61
CA ARG A 239 -11.54 -0.28 -14.53
C ARG A 239 -12.96 -0.14 -13.97
N MET A 240 -13.56 -1.24 -13.49
CA MET A 240 -14.90 -1.24 -12.89
C MET A 240 -14.92 -0.39 -11.61
N ARG A 241 -13.93 -0.56 -10.72
CA ARG A 241 -13.78 0.24 -9.51
C ARG A 241 -13.82 1.73 -9.82
N ARG A 242 -13.06 2.15 -10.83
CA ARG A 242 -13.02 3.56 -11.23
C ARG A 242 -14.39 4.06 -11.70
N GLY A 243 -15.12 3.30 -12.51
CA GLY A 243 -16.45 3.65 -12.95
C GLY A 243 -17.45 3.83 -11.80
N HIS A 244 -17.46 2.90 -10.84
CA HIS A 244 -18.32 2.98 -9.65
C HIS A 244 -17.96 4.16 -8.76
N LEU A 245 -16.66 4.44 -8.55
CA LEU A 245 -16.20 5.60 -7.77
C LEU A 245 -16.66 6.91 -8.41
N TYR A 246 -16.51 7.09 -9.71
CA TYR A 246 -17.01 8.29 -10.40
C TYR A 246 -18.52 8.45 -10.29
N LYS A 247 -19.28 7.36 -10.50
CA LYS A 247 -20.74 7.38 -10.38
C LYS A 247 -21.15 7.82 -8.97
N LYS A 248 -20.59 7.18 -7.94
CA LYS A 248 -20.92 7.49 -6.55
C LYS A 248 -20.52 8.90 -6.14
N ALA A 249 -19.34 9.34 -6.53
CA ALA A 249 -18.88 10.70 -6.28
C ALA A 249 -19.82 11.74 -6.91
N LYS A 250 -20.28 11.51 -8.15
CA LYS A 250 -21.24 12.37 -8.84
C LYS A 250 -22.60 12.40 -8.12
N GLU A 251 -23.10 11.24 -7.66
CA GLU A 251 -24.34 11.15 -6.85
C GLU A 251 -24.25 11.97 -5.56
N LEU A 252 -23.05 12.06 -4.96
CA LEU A 252 -22.78 12.85 -3.76
C LEU A 252 -22.48 14.33 -4.07
N GLY A 253 -22.65 14.76 -5.31
CA GLY A 253 -22.42 16.15 -5.75
C GLY A 253 -20.95 16.53 -5.86
N CYS A 254 -20.02 15.57 -5.85
CA CYS A 254 -18.61 15.86 -6.04
C CYS A 254 -18.31 16.17 -7.52
N ASN A 255 -17.40 17.12 -7.75
CA ASN A 255 -16.87 17.42 -9.08
C ASN A 255 -15.44 16.88 -9.28
N LYS A 256 -14.83 16.36 -8.23
CA LYS A 256 -13.49 15.78 -8.30
C LYS A 256 -13.41 14.45 -7.54
N ILE A 257 -12.54 13.56 -8.03
CA ILE A 257 -12.09 12.38 -7.29
C ILE A 257 -10.59 12.47 -7.06
N ALA A 258 -10.14 12.18 -5.84
CA ALA A 258 -8.73 12.15 -5.46
C ALA A 258 -8.27 10.70 -5.28
N LEU A 259 -7.16 10.34 -5.94
CA LEU A 259 -6.54 9.02 -5.85
C LEU A 259 -5.14 9.11 -5.25
N GLY A 260 -4.79 8.14 -4.40
CA GLY A 260 -3.56 8.10 -3.63
C GLY A 260 -2.31 7.63 -4.41
N HIS A 261 -2.18 8.01 -5.70
CA HIS A 261 -0.95 7.75 -6.44
C HIS A 261 0.15 8.73 -6.02
N HIS A 262 1.32 8.21 -5.72
CA HIS A 262 2.47 8.97 -5.25
C HIS A 262 3.59 9.06 -6.30
N TYR A 263 4.69 9.76 -5.97
CA TYR A 263 5.81 10.02 -6.88
C TYR A 263 6.38 8.76 -7.52
N ASP A 264 6.56 7.70 -6.73
CA ASP A 264 7.13 6.44 -7.21
C ASP A 264 6.21 5.77 -8.25
N ASP A 265 4.88 5.83 -8.08
CA ASP A 265 3.90 5.37 -9.08
C ASP A 265 4.05 6.11 -10.41
N VAL A 266 4.34 7.42 -10.36
CA VAL A 266 4.49 8.26 -11.56
C VAL A 266 5.73 7.85 -12.36
N ILE A 267 6.89 7.73 -11.71
CA ILE A 267 8.13 7.35 -12.38
C ILE A 267 8.10 5.89 -12.87
N GLU A 268 7.54 4.98 -12.09
CA GLU A 268 7.34 3.58 -12.50
C GLU A 268 6.44 3.50 -13.75
N THR A 269 5.34 4.24 -13.76
CA THR A 269 4.40 4.22 -14.91
C THR A 269 5.04 4.78 -16.17
N ALA A 270 5.77 5.89 -16.09
CA ALA A 270 6.48 6.49 -17.23
C ALA A 270 7.54 5.53 -17.77
N PHE A 271 8.33 4.93 -16.89
CA PHE A 271 9.41 4.00 -17.27
C PHE A 271 8.85 2.68 -17.84
N MET A 272 7.75 2.16 -17.27
CA MET A 272 7.03 1.00 -17.82
C MET A 272 6.49 1.27 -19.22
N GLY A 273 5.91 2.46 -19.47
CA GLY A 273 5.42 2.88 -20.78
C GLY A 273 6.53 2.79 -21.84
N MET A 274 7.70 3.30 -21.51
CA MET A 274 8.87 3.25 -22.38
C MET A 274 9.38 1.81 -22.61
N LEU A 275 9.55 1.01 -21.55
CA LEU A 275 10.17 -0.32 -21.63
C LEU A 275 9.27 -1.38 -22.27
N TYR A 276 7.98 -1.35 -21.99
CA TYR A 276 7.07 -2.45 -22.34
C TYR A 276 6.00 -2.09 -23.36
N SER A 277 5.77 -0.79 -23.62
CA SER A 277 4.74 -0.33 -24.55
C SER A 277 5.28 0.52 -25.68
N GLY A 278 6.58 0.90 -25.64
CA GLY A 278 7.15 1.82 -26.62
C GLY A 278 6.47 3.19 -26.63
N GLN A 279 5.93 3.60 -25.49
CA GLN A 279 5.20 4.86 -25.34
C GLN A 279 5.84 5.73 -24.28
N TRP A 280 5.97 7.01 -24.57
CA TRP A 280 6.43 8.01 -23.61
C TRP A 280 5.22 8.78 -23.08
N GLU A 281 4.66 8.30 -21.98
CA GLU A 281 3.46 8.88 -21.35
C GLU A 281 3.66 9.05 -19.85
N ALA A 282 3.25 10.20 -19.33
CA ALA A 282 3.22 10.45 -17.88
C ALA A 282 1.86 10.15 -17.29
N MET A 283 1.86 9.72 -16.02
CA MET A 283 0.65 9.71 -15.22
C MET A 283 0.27 11.15 -14.85
N LEU A 284 -0.69 11.75 -15.53
CA LEU A 284 -1.04 13.17 -15.29
C LEU A 284 -1.53 13.41 -13.86
N PRO A 285 -1.08 14.51 -13.20
CA PRO A 285 -1.50 14.87 -11.83
C PRO A 285 -2.96 15.31 -11.74
N ARG A 286 -3.52 15.79 -12.86
CA ARG A 286 -4.92 16.20 -13.01
C ARG A 286 -5.40 15.85 -14.40
N LEU A 287 -6.60 15.27 -14.51
CA LEU A 287 -7.21 14.99 -15.82
C LEU A 287 -8.74 15.07 -15.74
N LYS A 288 -9.35 15.48 -16.85
CA LYS A 288 -10.79 15.48 -17.02
C LYS A 288 -11.29 14.07 -17.32
N SER A 289 -12.43 13.70 -16.77
CA SER A 289 -13.05 12.45 -17.12
C SER A 289 -13.65 12.50 -18.53
N THR A 290 -13.38 11.48 -19.34
CA THR A 290 -14.00 11.35 -20.68
C THR A 290 -15.43 10.82 -20.62
N ASN A 291 -15.78 10.07 -19.56
CA ASN A 291 -17.07 9.38 -19.46
C ASN A 291 -18.03 10.06 -18.47
N PHE A 292 -17.55 10.98 -17.65
CA PHE A 292 -18.35 11.67 -16.63
C PHE A 292 -18.15 13.19 -16.80
N ASP A 293 -19.14 13.81 -17.45
CA ASP A 293 -19.11 15.26 -17.69
C ASP A 293 -18.87 16.05 -16.40
N LYS A 294 -18.00 17.07 -16.48
CA LYS A 294 -17.57 17.97 -15.39
C LYS A 294 -16.87 17.29 -14.22
N MET A 295 -16.48 16.03 -14.34
CA MET A 295 -15.70 15.34 -13.31
C MET A 295 -14.20 15.37 -13.64
N GLU A 296 -13.38 15.59 -12.63
CA GLU A 296 -11.92 15.57 -12.73
C GLU A 296 -11.33 14.53 -11.78
N LEU A 297 -10.20 13.97 -12.16
CA LEU A 297 -9.35 13.15 -11.32
C LEU A 297 -8.12 13.95 -10.91
N ILE A 298 -7.77 13.92 -9.63
CA ILE A 298 -6.59 14.56 -9.07
C ILE A 298 -5.71 13.54 -8.30
N ARG A 299 -4.40 13.84 -8.25
CA ARG A 299 -3.40 13.02 -7.55
C ARG A 299 -2.55 13.90 -6.62
N PRO A 300 -3.03 14.22 -5.42
CA PRO A 300 -2.34 15.16 -4.53
C PRO A 300 -1.01 14.65 -3.97
N LEU A 301 -0.82 13.30 -3.89
CA LEU A 301 0.45 12.72 -3.43
C LEU A 301 1.56 12.73 -4.49
N TYR A 302 1.39 13.42 -5.60
CA TYR A 302 2.23 13.39 -6.81
C TYR A 302 3.72 13.65 -6.57
N PHE A 303 4.06 14.42 -5.53
CA PHE A 303 5.44 14.74 -5.14
C PHE A 303 5.91 14.03 -3.87
N ILE A 304 5.09 13.16 -3.29
CA ILE A 304 5.42 12.43 -2.07
C ILE A 304 6.07 11.10 -2.43
N ARG A 305 7.19 10.78 -1.78
CA ARG A 305 7.89 9.50 -1.93
C ARG A 305 7.21 8.41 -1.11
N GLU A 306 7.17 7.20 -1.65
CA GLU A 306 6.64 6.04 -0.93
C GLU A 306 7.35 5.81 0.41
N ASP A 307 8.68 6.02 0.45
CA ASP A 307 9.47 5.85 1.67
C ASP A 307 9.06 6.82 2.78
N ASN A 308 8.66 8.05 2.44
CA ASN A 308 8.15 9.01 3.42
C ASN A 308 6.76 8.59 3.96
N ILE A 309 5.93 7.97 3.12
CA ILE A 309 4.64 7.41 3.54
C ILE A 309 4.87 6.23 4.51
N LYS A 310 5.83 5.36 4.19
CA LYS A 310 6.23 4.25 5.05
C LYS A 310 6.77 4.75 6.39
N ALA A 311 7.65 5.74 6.37
CA ALA A 311 8.20 6.34 7.59
C ALA A 311 7.08 6.90 8.49
N TRP A 312 6.12 7.63 7.93
CA TRP A 312 4.97 8.14 8.68
C TRP A 312 4.13 7.01 9.29
N ARG A 313 3.88 5.94 8.55
CA ARG A 313 3.20 4.74 9.05
C ARG A 313 3.95 4.12 10.23
N ASP A 314 5.26 3.92 10.06
CA ASP A 314 6.08 3.18 11.00
C ASP A 314 6.33 3.97 12.29
N GLU A 315 6.63 5.26 12.20
CA GLU A 315 6.82 6.12 13.36
C GLU A 315 5.55 6.33 14.19
N ASN A 316 4.38 6.25 13.55
CA ASN A 316 3.09 6.32 14.24
C ASN A 316 2.50 4.93 14.58
N HIS A 317 3.26 3.85 14.35
CA HIS A 317 2.84 2.46 14.61
C HIS A 317 1.48 2.11 13.97
N LEU A 318 1.25 2.58 12.74
CA LEU A 318 0.00 2.37 12.02
C LEU A 318 0.05 1.08 11.20
N HIS A 319 -1.06 0.37 11.17
CA HIS A 319 -1.20 -0.89 10.45
C HIS A 319 -2.35 -0.79 9.45
N PHE A 320 -2.03 -0.91 8.17
CA PHE A 320 -2.99 -0.82 7.08
C PHE A 320 -3.11 -2.14 6.32
N ILE A 321 -4.23 -2.35 5.65
CA ILE A 321 -4.38 -3.47 4.74
C ILE A 321 -3.46 -3.29 3.52
N GLN A 322 -2.87 -4.38 3.06
CA GLN A 322 -2.04 -4.38 1.84
C GLN A 322 -2.91 -4.46 0.59
N CYS A 323 -3.77 -5.45 0.56
CA CYS A 323 -4.73 -5.67 -0.51
C CYS A 323 -6.00 -6.23 0.12
N ALA A 324 -7.09 -5.53 -0.04
CA ALA A 324 -8.39 -5.95 0.49
C ALA A 324 -9.13 -6.93 -0.44
N CYS A 325 -8.45 -7.46 -1.45
CA CYS A 325 -9.03 -8.36 -2.43
C CYS A 325 -9.11 -9.78 -1.87
N HIS A 326 -10.24 -10.47 -2.04
CA HIS A 326 -10.39 -11.91 -1.76
C HIS A 326 -9.41 -12.78 -2.56
N PHE A 327 -8.88 -12.25 -3.67
CA PHE A 327 -7.83 -12.91 -4.46
C PHE A 327 -6.45 -12.92 -3.78
N THR A 328 -6.28 -12.35 -2.59
CA THR A 328 -4.96 -12.35 -1.93
C THR A 328 -4.46 -13.74 -1.59
N ASP A 329 -5.34 -14.72 -1.45
CA ASP A 329 -4.99 -16.12 -1.22
C ASP A 329 -4.64 -16.87 -2.52
N THR A 330 -5.10 -16.34 -3.66
CA THR A 330 -4.89 -16.91 -5.00
C THR A 330 -4.41 -15.85 -6.01
N CYS A 331 -4.13 -14.62 -5.55
CA CYS A 331 -3.75 -13.51 -6.43
C CYS A 331 -2.34 -13.69 -6.96
N THR A 332 -2.26 -14.11 -8.21
CA THR A 332 -1.02 -14.18 -8.99
C THR A 332 -0.31 -12.83 -9.18
N THR A 333 -0.98 -11.72 -8.85
CA THR A 333 -0.38 -10.38 -8.82
C THR A 333 0.37 -10.11 -7.52
N CYS A 334 0.00 -10.81 -6.44
CA CYS A 334 0.62 -10.69 -5.12
C CYS A 334 1.47 -11.92 -4.77
N ALA A 335 1.16 -13.09 -5.36
CA ALA A 335 1.94 -14.32 -5.23
C ALA A 335 2.67 -14.57 -6.55
N VAL A 336 3.97 -14.33 -6.59
CA VAL A 336 4.82 -14.60 -7.74
C VAL A 336 5.10 -16.09 -7.77
N THR A 337 4.34 -16.85 -8.59
CA THR A 337 4.78 -18.19 -9.03
C THR A 337 5.26 -18.10 -10.47
N PRO A 338 6.37 -18.79 -10.83
CA PRO A 338 6.98 -18.70 -12.18
C PRO A 338 6.10 -19.16 -13.35
N GLU A 339 4.95 -19.76 -13.07
CA GLU A 339 4.15 -20.51 -14.06
C GLU A 339 2.80 -19.89 -14.46
N SER A 340 2.44 -18.68 -13.98
CA SER A 340 1.13 -18.10 -14.25
C SER A 340 1.08 -17.18 -15.46
N SER A 341 0.12 -17.45 -16.37
CA SER A 341 -0.15 -16.75 -17.63
C SER A 341 -0.69 -15.31 -17.44
N ASP A 342 -0.45 -14.45 -18.41
CA ASP A 342 -0.96 -13.10 -18.74
C ASP A 342 -1.42 -12.10 -17.64
N ALA A 343 -2.22 -12.47 -16.65
CA ALA A 343 -2.68 -11.55 -15.59
C ALA A 343 -1.55 -11.19 -14.58
N SER A 344 -0.57 -12.11 -14.42
CA SER A 344 0.63 -11.90 -13.59
C SER A 344 1.62 -10.92 -14.24
N ARG A 345 1.52 -10.71 -15.56
CA ARG A 345 2.49 -9.91 -16.32
C ARG A 345 2.53 -8.43 -15.89
N THR A 346 1.40 -7.82 -15.55
CA THR A 346 1.40 -6.38 -15.19
C THR A 346 2.00 -6.15 -13.80
N GLY A 347 1.65 -6.97 -12.82
CA GLY A 347 2.25 -6.91 -11.48
C GLY A 347 3.73 -7.26 -11.51
N HIS A 348 4.11 -8.28 -12.28
CA HIS A 348 5.49 -8.67 -12.48
C HIS A 348 6.31 -7.56 -13.17
N LYS A 349 5.80 -6.94 -14.23
CA LYS A 349 6.44 -5.82 -14.92
C LYS A 349 6.67 -4.62 -13.99
N ARG A 350 5.72 -4.31 -13.10
CA ARG A 350 5.88 -3.23 -12.14
C ARG A 350 6.97 -3.53 -11.11
N MET A 351 6.99 -4.74 -10.56
CA MET A 351 8.05 -5.17 -9.63
C MET A 351 9.43 -5.18 -10.31
N GLU A 352 9.50 -5.67 -11.55
CA GLU A 352 10.72 -5.64 -12.35
C GLU A 352 11.19 -4.21 -12.60
N THR A 353 10.28 -3.31 -12.99
CA THR A 353 10.58 -1.88 -13.18
C THR A 353 11.11 -1.25 -11.90
N LYS A 354 10.49 -1.50 -10.76
CA LYS A 354 10.94 -1.03 -9.46
C LYS A 354 12.35 -1.52 -9.14
N ARG A 355 12.64 -2.80 -9.42
CA ARG A 355 13.99 -3.38 -9.26
C ARG A 355 15.01 -2.74 -10.18
N ILE A 356 14.68 -2.51 -11.46
CA ILE A 356 15.59 -1.87 -12.42
C ILE A 356 15.91 -0.43 -11.97
N ILE A 357 14.90 0.35 -11.57
CA ILE A 357 15.09 1.72 -11.06
C ILE A 357 16.00 1.71 -9.82
N ALA A 358 15.76 0.79 -8.87
CA ALA A 358 16.57 0.65 -7.67
C ALA A 358 18.02 0.27 -7.99
N GLU A 359 18.26 -0.58 -9.00
CA GLU A 359 19.61 -0.95 -9.43
C GLU A 359 20.32 0.24 -10.10
N LEU A 360 19.66 0.95 -10.99
CA LEU A 360 20.19 2.15 -11.64
C LEU A 360 20.51 3.26 -10.61
N LYS A 361 19.73 3.37 -9.54
CA LYS A 361 19.95 4.35 -8.46
C LYS A 361 21.27 4.14 -7.73
N LYS A 362 21.79 2.91 -7.67
CA LYS A 362 23.10 2.63 -7.04
C LYS A 362 24.25 3.32 -7.77
N THR A 363 24.16 3.47 -9.09
CA THR A 363 25.18 4.12 -9.93
C THR A 363 24.87 5.59 -10.19
N ASN A 364 23.60 5.98 -10.21
CA ASN A 364 23.17 7.35 -10.43
C ASN A 364 22.05 7.73 -9.44
N PRO A 365 22.35 8.40 -8.33
CA PRO A 365 21.35 8.83 -7.33
C PRO A 365 20.23 9.72 -7.90
N MET A 366 20.47 10.37 -9.06
CA MET A 366 19.51 11.27 -9.69
C MET A 366 18.54 10.55 -10.65
N ILE A 367 18.63 9.23 -10.81
CA ILE A 367 17.87 8.51 -11.83
C ILE A 367 16.36 8.69 -11.70
N GLU A 368 15.85 8.65 -10.49
CA GLU A 368 14.41 8.82 -10.22
C GLU A 368 13.94 10.22 -10.60
N SER A 369 14.69 11.26 -10.24
CA SER A 369 14.37 12.63 -10.62
C SER A 369 14.53 12.86 -12.12
N ASN A 370 15.52 12.23 -12.76
CA ASN A 370 15.71 12.33 -14.20
C ASN A 370 14.55 11.68 -14.97
N ILE A 371 14.05 10.53 -14.55
CA ILE A 371 12.86 9.90 -15.15
C ILE A 371 11.65 10.83 -15.03
N PHE A 372 11.45 11.43 -13.84
CA PHE A 372 10.36 12.37 -13.63
C PHE A 372 10.49 13.60 -14.51
N HIS A 373 11.63 14.28 -14.47
CA HIS A 373 11.85 15.52 -15.25
C HIS A 373 11.84 15.28 -16.75
N ALA A 374 12.21 14.10 -17.24
CA ALA A 374 12.08 13.76 -18.64
C ALA A 374 10.64 13.82 -19.14
N THR A 375 9.64 13.62 -18.26
CA THR A 375 8.22 13.78 -18.63
C THR A 375 7.76 15.24 -18.70
N GLU A 376 8.51 16.16 -18.08
CA GLU A 376 8.22 17.62 -18.10
C GLU A 376 9.05 18.36 -19.15
N ASN A 377 10.17 17.78 -19.64
CA ASN A 377 11.15 18.43 -20.52
C ASN A 377 11.27 17.72 -21.86
N VAL A 378 10.14 17.53 -22.53
CA VAL A 378 10.12 16.90 -23.86
C VAL A 378 10.32 17.98 -24.93
N SER A 379 11.39 17.84 -25.75
CA SER A 379 11.62 18.67 -26.94
C SER A 379 10.93 18.02 -28.13
N ILE A 380 9.76 18.52 -28.50
CA ILE A 380 8.91 17.94 -29.57
C ILE A 380 9.65 17.92 -30.91
N ASP A 381 10.39 18.98 -31.20
CA ASP A 381 11.23 19.19 -32.40
C ASP A 381 12.37 18.12 -32.55
N LYS A 382 12.63 17.34 -31.50
CA LYS A 382 13.67 16.27 -31.51
C LYS A 382 13.09 14.87 -31.44
N LEU A 383 11.78 14.74 -31.57
CA LEU A 383 11.11 13.46 -31.63
C LEU A 383 10.93 13.01 -33.09
N LEU A 384 11.08 11.71 -33.36
CA LEU A 384 10.75 11.13 -34.67
C LEU A 384 9.26 11.25 -35.01
N GLY A 385 8.42 11.35 -34.00
CA GLY A 385 6.99 11.58 -34.13
C GLY A 385 6.30 11.63 -32.76
N TYR A 386 5.11 12.20 -32.73
CA TYR A 386 4.27 12.29 -31.53
C TYR A 386 2.78 12.17 -31.88
N LYS A 387 1.96 11.85 -30.90
CA LYS A 387 0.50 11.79 -31.06
C LYS A 387 -0.13 13.00 -30.34
N LYS A 388 -0.98 13.73 -31.05
CA LYS A 388 -1.76 14.84 -30.50
C LYS A 388 -3.19 14.76 -31.04
N ASP A 389 -4.19 14.87 -30.18
CA ASP A 389 -5.62 14.83 -30.54
C ASP A 389 -6.01 13.61 -31.42
N GLY A 390 -5.39 12.44 -31.15
CA GLY A 390 -5.59 11.20 -31.89
C GLY A 390 -4.90 11.12 -33.25
N LYS A 391 -4.18 12.18 -33.67
CA LYS A 391 -3.38 12.22 -34.91
C LYS A 391 -1.92 11.92 -34.59
N HIS A 392 -1.26 11.21 -35.49
CA HIS A 392 0.18 11.00 -35.47
C HIS A 392 0.85 12.10 -36.30
N HIS A 393 1.86 12.76 -35.72
CA HIS A 393 2.71 13.76 -36.35
C HIS A 393 4.10 13.18 -36.52
N SER A 394 4.70 13.37 -37.71
CA SER A 394 6.07 12.96 -38.02
C SER A 394 6.98 14.20 -38.04
N PHE A 395 8.26 14.03 -37.69
CA PHE A 395 9.26 15.08 -37.82
C PHE A 395 9.42 15.59 -39.28
N LEU A 396 9.06 14.75 -40.26
CA LEU A 396 9.11 15.10 -41.68
C LEU A 396 8.12 16.23 -42.04
N GLU A 397 6.98 16.35 -41.32
CA GLU A 397 6.01 17.41 -41.56
C GLU A 397 6.63 18.80 -41.33
N GLU A 398 7.51 18.94 -40.32
CA GLU A 398 8.23 20.19 -40.08
C GLU A 398 9.48 20.36 -40.99
N PHE A 399 10.12 19.24 -41.37
CA PHE A 399 11.35 19.24 -42.19
C PHE A 399 11.07 19.57 -43.64
N ASP A 400 9.99 19.03 -44.20
CA ASP A 400 9.60 19.24 -45.61
C ASP A 400 8.71 20.46 -45.81
N GLY A 401 8.27 21.12 -44.73
CA GLY A 401 7.49 22.36 -44.77
C GLY A 401 6.04 22.17 -45.24
N GLU A 402 5.46 20.97 -45.03
CA GLU A 402 4.05 20.64 -45.32
C GLU A 402 3.10 20.92 -44.18
#